data_de333038f055e4a8150769f09ead8653
#
_entry.id   de333038f055e4a8150769f09ead8653
#
_cell.length_a   1.000
_cell.length_b   1.000
_cell.length_c   1.000
_cell.angle_alpha   90.00
_cell.angle_beta   90.00
_cell.angle_gamma   90.00
#
_symmetry.space_group_name_H-M   'P 1'
#
loop_
_entity.id
_entity.type
_entity.pdbx_description
1 polymer ?
#
loop_
_entity_poly.entity_id
_entity_poly.type
_entity_poly.pdbx_seq_one_letter_code
_entity_poly.pdbx_strand_id
1 'polypeptide(L)'
;MRSNSYLVKYFWTVSLFFNLGVGIIFYGCSSSDSPMQSSTGPSNVSGTVFEPPLEFDAGANPLSIASGDFNGDNKTDLVVASSRKQNGISTSADGTLTLFQNTSSSSSRFPFVSSTITPTTEEWRQDMVSVDYTGDNITDLVVTHTDEDKIKFLLNDGSANFSDNGSIDVGDVPLSIISGDWNNDNQTDLAVVNRDNSSVSILQNNNGVFSVSQTLSVDERPIRTASGDWDADSYADLAVLLRDSTQVQIWLNSGTGSFSKQTTSYVVGSSPIDMITGDWDCDGNPDLAVSNTGDDTISLIYGKGNGTFAEHVAINSGRGPGSMASADFNNDNKMDFVVGQRFLVSTPGVSLLTGDFSLTLSDTSSVTGYASSVSFAATTEEDGAPPAEIVIIDADNDSKLDLLITLPLAKKLAVLFGKQYTGKLTCP
;
A
#
# COMPACT_ATOMS: atom_id res chain seq x y z
N MET A 1 -26.81 -36.91 -33.82
CA MET A 1 -27.73 -36.04 -33.04
C MET A 1 -26.89 -35.23 -32.10
N ARG A 2 -27.01 -33.93 -32.17
CA ARG A 2 -26.09 -32.91 -31.63
C ARG A 2 -26.28 -32.76 -30.12
N SER A 3 -25.21 -32.81 -29.34
CA SER A 3 -25.20 -32.35 -27.95
C SER A 3 -24.60 -30.93 -27.90
N ASN A 4 -25.42 -29.97 -27.59
CA ASN A 4 -24.99 -28.60 -27.31
C ASN A 4 -24.36 -28.54 -25.92
N SER A 5 -23.07 -28.25 -25.88
CA SER A 5 -22.39 -27.78 -24.68
C SER A 5 -22.55 -26.25 -24.59
N TYR A 6 -23.26 -25.78 -23.61
CA TYR A 6 -23.32 -24.36 -23.29
C TYR A 6 -22.01 -23.94 -22.60
N LEU A 7 -21.18 -23.21 -23.34
CA LEU A 7 -20.11 -22.40 -22.77
C LEU A 7 -20.76 -21.16 -22.13
N VAL A 8 -20.85 -21.12 -20.83
CA VAL A 8 -21.13 -19.90 -20.10
C VAL A 8 -19.83 -19.12 -20.02
N LYS A 9 -19.68 -18.14 -20.91
CA LYS A 9 -18.63 -17.11 -20.81
C LYS A 9 -19.09 -16.10 -19.76
N TYR A 10 -18.55 -16.17 -18.59
CA TYR A 10 -18.60 -15.01 -17.67
C TYR A 10 -17.66 -13.94 -18.22
N PHE A 11 -18.22 -12.97 -18.92
CA PHE A 11 -17.57 -11.70 -19.15
C PHE A 11 -17.72 -10.89 -17.85
N TRP A 12 -16.70 -10.87 -17.04
CA TRP A 12 -16.51 -9.79 -16.10
C TRP A 12 -16.10 -8.57 -16.91
N THR A 13 -17.02 -7.64 -17.08
CA THR A 13 -16.69 -6.30 -17.48
C THR A 13 -15.87 -5.70 -16.34
N VAL A 14 -14.55 -5.67 -16.52
CA VAL A 14 -13.68 -4.82 -15.74
C VAL A 14 -14.07 -3.40 -16.12
N SER A 15 -14.88 -2.75 -15.31
CA SER A 15 -14.99 -1.30 -15.34
C SER A 15 -13.61 -0.78 -14.92
N LEU A 16 -12.83 -0.38 -15.92
CA LEU A 16 -11.64 0.42 -15.70
C LEU A 16 -12.10 1.77 -15.13
N PHE A 17 -12.23 1.86 -13.83
CA PHE A 17 -12.18 3.14 -13.17
C PHE A 17 -10.72 3.54 -13.08
N PHE A 18 -10.26 4.37 -14.03
CA PHE A 18 -9.05 5.15 -13.89
C PHE A 18 -9.28 6.21 -12.82
N ASN A 19 -9.29 5.80 -11.56
CA ASN A 19 -8.94 6.65 -10.45
C ASN A 19 -7.56 6.22 -10.01
N LEU A 20 -6.56 7.03 -10.31
CA LEU A 20 -5.17 6.92 -9.91
C LEU A 20 -5.02 7.28 -8.41
N GLY A 21 -5.71 6.61 -7.58
CA GLY A 21 -5.41 6.42 -6.18
C GLY A 21 -5.28 4.94 -6.01
N VAL A 22 -4.28 4.46 -5.34
CA VAL A 22 -3.87 3.06 -5.12
C VAL A 22 -4.91 2.05 -5.63
N GLY A 23 -4.89 1.81 -6.94
CA GLY A 23 -5.83 0.90 -7.58
C GLY A 23 -5.46 -0.51 -7.17
N ILE A 24 -6.29 -1.16 -6.38
CA ILE A 24 -6.20 -2.59 -6.14
C ILE A 24 -6.50 -3.27 -7.47
N ILE A 25 -5.47 -3.70 -8.18
CA ILE A 25 -5.61 -4.52 -9.38
C ILE A 25 -5.80 -5.94 -8.89
N PHE A 26 -7.05 -6.41 -8.88
CA PHE A 26 -7.31 -7.83 -8.70
C PHE A 26 -6.92 -8.57 -9.98
N TYR A 27 -5.84 -9.31 -9.96
CA TYR A 27 -5.56 -10.30 -10.98
C TYR A 27 -6.39 -11.55 -10.65
N GLY A 28 -7.33 -11.88 -11.51
CA GLY A 28 -8.13 -13.09 -11.36
C GLY A 28 -7.28 -14.34 -11.54
N CYS A 29 -7.28 -15.20 -10.56
CA CYS A 29 -6.70 -16.52 -10.64
C CYS A 29 -7.40 -17.37 -11.73
N SER A 30 -6.64 -17.98 -12.63
CA SER A 30 -7.20 -18.97 -13.56
C SER A 30 -7.19 -20.35 -12.90
N SER A 31 -8.36 -20.91 -12.62
CA SER A 31 -8.47 -22.28 -12.12
C SER A 31 -8.06 -23.28 -13.20
N SER A 32 -6.91 -23.94 -13.06
CA SER A 32 -6.61 -25.19 -13.75
C SER A 32 -6.50 -26.30 -12.70
N ASP A 33 -7.57 -27.07 -12.58
CA ASP A 33 -7.62 -28.25 -11.73
C ASP A 33 -6.61 -29.29 -12.16
N SER A 34 -5.58 -29.50 -11.33
CA SER A 34 -4.82 -30.76 -11.29
C SER A 34 -4.27 -30.97 -9.89
N PRO A 35 -4.46 -32.15 -9.28
CA PRO A 35 -4.00 -32.39 -7.91
C PRO A 35 -2.48 -32.37 -7.84
N MET A 36 -1.91 -31.53 -7.00
CA MET A 36 -0.48 -31.43 -6.80
C MET A 36 0.10 -32.58 -6.01
N GLN A 37 1.11 -33.22 -6.61
CA GLN A 37 2.04 -34.07 -5.86
C GLN A 37 3.06 -33.19 -5.13
N SER A 38 3.26 -33.48 -3.84
CA SER A 38 4.24 -32.77 -3.00
C SER A 38 5.67 -33.02 -3.52
N SER A 39 6.33 -31.96 -3.99
CA SER A 39 7.78 -31.97 -4.21
C SER A 39 8.47 -31.20 -3.10
N THR A 40 9.27 -31.90 -2.30
CA THR A 40 10.16 -31.33 -1.28
C THR A 40 11.46 -30.86 -1.93
N GLY A 41 11.65 -29.56 -2.04
CA GLY A 41 12.94 -28.97 -2.38
C GLY A 41 12.83 -27.48 -2.63
N PRO A 42 13.74 -26.64 -2.09
CA PRO A 42 13.70 -25.22 -2.38
C PRO A 42 14.05 -24.97 -3.86
N SER A 43 13.12 -24.37 -4.60
CA SER A 43 13.42 -23.86 -5.92
C SER A 43 14.35 -22.65 -5.77
N ASN A 44 15.63 -22.82 -6.12
CA ASN A 44 16.56 -21.72 -6.24
C ASN A 44 16.11 -20.81 -7.39
N VAL A 45 15.49 -19.68 -7.07
CA VAL A 45 15.33 -18.58 -8.02
C VAL A 45 16.71 -17.94 -8.24
N SER A 46 17.45 -18.45 -9.22
CA SER A 46 18.73 -17.87 -9.62
C SER A 46 18.50 -16.73 -10.62
N GLY A 47 18.17 -15.55 -10.11
CA GLY A 47 18.06 -14.33 -10.91
C GLY A 47 17.54 -13.19 -10.02
N THR A 48 18.16 -12.04 -10.06
CA THR A 48 17.60 -10.85 -9.40
C THR A 48 16.39 -10.40 -10.18
N VAL A 49 15.22 -10.38 -9.55
CA VAL A 49 13.94 -9.92 -10.12
C VAL A 49 13.99 -8.40 -10.41
N PHE A 50 14.86 -7.69 -9.70
CA PHE A 50 15.04 -6.24 -9.84
C PHE A 50 16.46 -5.86 -10.23
N GLU A 51 16.62 -4.66 -10.78
CA GLU A 51 17.90 -4.00 -10.95
C GLU A 51 18.39 -3.43 -9.61
N PRO A 52 19.69 -3.08 -9.48
CA PRO A 52 20.16 -2.34 -8.32
C PRO A 52 19.38 -1.05 -8.13
N PRO A 53 19.07 -0.65 -6.87
CA PRO A 53 18.25 0.51 -6.60
C PRO A 53 18.89 1.80 -7.11
N LEU A 54 18.05 2.69 -7.62
CA LEU A 54 18.37 4.09 -7.82
C LEU A 54 17.84 4.89 -6.65
N GLU A 55 18.63 5.81 -6.13
CA GLU A 55 18.26 6.60 -4.97
C GLU A 55 18.15 8.08 -5.31
N PHE A 56 17.07 8.69 -4.79
CA PHE A 56 16.76 10.11 -4.97
C PHE A 56 16.60 10.77 -3.60
N ASP A 57 17.06 12.00 -3.45
CA ASP A 57 16.81 12.79 -2.24
C ASP A 57 15.31 13.09 -2.12
N ALA A 58 14.70 12.63 -1.04
CA ALA A 58 13.26 12.73 -0.81
C ALA A 58 12.87 13.65 0.37
N GLY A 59 13.81 14.44 0.87
CA GLY A 59 13.59 15.29 2.03
C GLY A 59 13.87 14.60 3.36
N ALA A 60 13.60 15.29 4.45
CA ALA A 60 13.86 14.76 5.80
C ALA A 60 12.76 13.78 6.21
N ASN A 61 13.14 12.52 6.52
CA ASN A 61 12.22 11.50 7.01
C ASN A 61 11.00 11.25 6.07
N PRO A 62 11.21 10.78 4.82
CA PRO A 62 10.13 10.46 3.89
C PRO A 62 9.27 9.31 4.43
N LEU A 63 7.95 9.46 4.43
CA LEU A 63 7.02 8.55 5.07
C LEU A 63 5.97 7.96 4.12
N SER A 64 5.46 8.75 3.18
CA SER A 64 4.38 8.34 2.28
C SER A 64 4.67 8.72 0.84
N ILE A 65 4.14 7.91 -0.10
CA ILE A 65 4.28 8.08 -1.54
C ILE A 65 2.87 8.10 -2.15
N ALA A 66 2.57 9.12 -2.96
CA ALA A 66 1.44 9.10 -3.87
C ALA A 66 1.94 9.09 -5.32
N SER A 67 1.21 8.41 -6.18
CA SER A 67 1.53 8.31 -7.61
C SER A 67 0.37 8.78 -8.47
N GLY A 68 0.66 9.38 -9.63
CA GLY A 68 -0.35 9.84 -10.58
C GLY A 68 0.29 10.58 -11.75
N ASP A 69 -0.46 10.77 -12.82
CA ASP A 69 -0.06 11.70 -13.88
C ASP A 69 -0.43 13.12 -13.45
N PHE A 70 0.52 13.82 -12.81
CA PHE A 70 0.24 15.16 -12.28
C PHE A 70 0.45 16.27 -13.29
N ASN A 71 1.09 15.99 -14.43
CA ASN A 71 1.40 16.99 -15.45
C ASN A 71 0.69 16.77 -16.79
N GLY A 72 -0.12 15.72 -16.94
CA GLY A 72 -0.91 15.41 -18.13
C GLY A 72 -0.09 14.79 -19.27
N ASP A 73 1.11 14.22 -18.98
CA ASP A 73 1.97 13.63 -20.02
C ASP A 73 1.78 12.12 -20.21
N ASN A 74 0.82 11.53 -19.52
CA ASN A 74 0.49 10.10 -19.46
C ASN A 74 1.62 9.22 -18.91
N LYS A 75 2.46 9.76 -18.05
CA LYS A 75 3.43 9.00 -17.27
C LYS A 75 3.13 9.14 -15.79
N THR A 76 3.48 8.12 -15.05
CA THR A 76 3.28 8.14 -13.61
C THR A 76 4.37 8.97 -12.95
N ASP A 77 3.98 10.11 -12.38
CA ASP A 77 4.77 10.95 -11.50
C ASP A 77 4.60 10.48 -10.05
N LEU A 78 5.45 10.97 -9.14
CA LEU A 78 5.40 10.64 -7.72
C LEU A 78 5.43 11.89 -6.87
N VAL A 79 4.73 11.84 -5.74
CA VAL A 79 4.90 12.80 -4.65
C VAL A 79 5.29 12.05 -3.39
N VAL A 80 6.35 12.49 -2.73
CA VAL A 80 6.80 11.94 -1.46
C VAL A 80 6.57 12.95 -0.36
N ALA A 81 5.82 12.55 0.66
CA ALA A 81 5.62 13.34 1.88
C ALA A 81 6.71 13.03 2.90
N SER A 82 7.38 14.08 3.38
CA SER A 82 8.45 13.99 4.36
C SER A 82 8.08 14.73 5.64
N SER A 83 8.33 14.11 6.78
CA SER A 83 8.02 14.68 8.09
C SER A 83 9.18 15.49 8.66
N ARG A 84 8.84 16.54 9.41
CA ARG A 84 9.81 17.37 10.16
C ARG A 84 10.42 16.66 11.37
N LYS A 85 9.74 15.67 11.95
CA LYS A 85 10.19 14.97 13.16
C LYS A 85 10.83 13.62 12.82
N GLN A 86 12.06 13.45 13.21
CA GLN A 86 12.75 12.16 13.20
C GLN A 86 12.82 11.65 14.64
N ASN A 87 12.28 10.45 14.92
CA ASN A 87 12.26 9.85 16.26
C ASN A 87 11.66 10.76 17.36
N GLY A 88 10.65 11.58 17.01
CA GLY A 88 10.01 12.50 17.96
C GLY A 88 10.79 13.80 18.20
N ILE A 89 11.96 13.99 17.60
CA ILE A 89 12.77 15.20 17.69
C ILE A 89 12.47 16.07 16.46
N SER A 90 12.06 17.32 16.69
CA SER A 90 11.88 18.31 15.62
C SER A 90 13.24 18.62 14.99
N THR A 91 13.38 18.37 13.69
CA THR A 91 14.55 18.82 12.92
C THR A 91 14.31 20.25 12.40
N SER A 92 15.38 20.97 12.04
CA SER A 92 15.27 22.33 11.51
C SER A 92 14.73 22.41 10.07
N ALA A 93 14.49 21.25 9.44
CA ALA A 93 13.89 21.18 8.12
C ALA A 93 12.37 21.07 8.24
N ASP A 94 11.64 21.91 7.51
CA ASP A 94 10.19 21.82 7.42
C ASP A 94 9.77 20.52 6.74
N GLY A 95 8.60 19.96 7.11
CA GLY A 95 7.98 18.88 6.36
C GLY A 95 7.79 19.32 4.90
N THR A 96 8.17 18.47 3.95
CA THR A 96 8.15 18.81 2.53
C THR A 96 7.35 17.79 1.74
N LEU A 97 6.71 18.25 0.66
CA LEU A 97 6.25 17.42 -0.42
C LEU A 97 7.27 17.53 -1.56
N THR A 98 7.85 16.42 -1.94
CA THR A 98 8.80 16.36 -3.07
C THR A 98 8.12 15.70 -4.25
N LEU A 99 7.92 16.46 -5.32
CA LEU A 99 7.43 15.95 -6.59
C LEU A 99 8.60 15.35 -7.37
N PHE A 100 8.42 14.18 -7.92
CA PHE A 100 9.32 13.50 -8.85
C PHE A 100 8.58 13.34 -10.18
N GLN A 101 8.83 14.24 -11.12
CA GLN A 101 8.24 14.16 -12.45
C GLN A 101 8.95 13.10 -13.29
N ASN A 102 8.16 12.23 -13.89
CA ASN A 102 8.65 11.16 -14.75
C ASN A 102 9.00 11.70 -16.14
N THR A 103 10.28 11.78 -16.41
CA THR A 103 10.81 12.22 -17.72
C THR A 103 11.31 11.06 -18.57
N SER A 104 10.90 9.82 -18.25
CA SER A 104 11.33 8.62 -18.97
C SER A 104 11.12 8.76 -20.46
N SER A 105 12.08 8.28 -21.24
CA SER A 105 12.02 8.19 -22.68
C SER A 105 12.64 6.87 -23.11
N SER A 106 12.35 6.40 -24.32
CA SER A 106 12.93 5.17 -24.88
C SER A 106 14.46 5.11 -24.87
N SER A 107 15.13 6.20 -24.50
CA SER A 107 16.60 6.33 -24.46
C SER A 107 17.16 6.66 -23.07
N SER A 108 16.35 6.92 -22.06
CA SER A 108 16.80 7.31 -20.70
C SER A 108 16.07 6.50 -19.62
N ARG A 109 16.84 5.70 -18.88
CA ARG A 109 16.39 4.94 -17.71
C ARG A 109 16.38 5.76 -16.40
N PHE A 110 16.66 7.05 -16.43
CA PHE A 110 16.60 7.93 -15.27
C PHE A 110 15.36 8.80 -15.38
N PRO A 111 14.23 8.32 -14.85
CA PRO A 111 12.95 8.91 -15.21
C PRO A 111 12.59 10.16 -14.40
N PHE A 112 13.23 10.44 -13.26
CA PHE A 112 12.67 11.43 -12.34
C PHE A 112 13.49 12.72 -12.24
N VAL A 113 12.81 13.85 -12.39
CA VAL A 113 13.29 15.18 -12.01
C VAL A 113 12.53 15.64 -10.78
N SER A 114 13.26 15.92 -9.68
CA SER A 114 12.65 16.33 -8.43
C SER A 114 12.48 17.83 -8.32
N SER A 115 11.35 18.25 -7.75
CA SER A 115 11.08 19.62 -7.32
C SER A 115 10.33 19.61 -6.00
N THR A 116 10.42 20.69 -5.23
CA THR A 116 9.66 20.81 -3.98
C THR A 116 8.32 21.46 -4.28
N ILE A 117 7.23 20.83 -3.83
CA ILE A 117 5.92 21.46 -3.83
C ILE A 117 5.90 22.44 -2.68
N THR A 118 5.77 23.72 -2.99
CA THR A 118 5.55 24.74 -1.98
C THR A 118 4.06 25.08 -1.95
N PRO A 119 3.36 24.69 -0.95
CA PRO A 119 3.09 25.62 0.11
C PRO A 119 3.30 24.94 1.44
N THR A 120 4.29 25.30 2.26
CA THR A 120 3.99 25.09 3.65
C THR A 120 5.13 25.28 4.60
N THR A 121 4.85 26.06 5.59
CA THR A 121 5.54 26.26 6.86
C THR A 121 5.03 25.27 7.93
N GLU A 122 4.25 24.22 7.60
CA GLU A 122 3.51 23.37 8.53
C GLU A 122 4.04 21.94 8.59
N GLU A 123 3.92 21.31 9.75
CA GLU A 123 4.45 19.96 10.00
C GLU A 123 3.55 18.90 9.37
N TRP A 124 3.94 18.37 8.22
CA TRP A 124 3.27 17.24 7.58
C TRP A 124 3.62 15.93 8.28
N ARG A 125 2.65 15.11 8.52
CA ARG A 125 2.86 13.75 9.02
C ARG A 125 1.91 12.80 8.38
N GLN A 126 2.44 11.72 7.95
CA GLN A 126 2.03 10.35 7.89
C GLN A 126 1.55 9.87 6.54
N ASP A 127 0.42 10.32 5.99
CA ASP A 127 -0.17 9.62 4.86
C ASP A 127 -0.83 10.58 3.87
N MET A 128 -0.93 10.17 2.60
CA MET A 128 -1.60 10.93 1.57
C MET A 128 -2.21 10.02 0.50
N VAL A 129 -3.22 10.53 -0.17
CA VAL A 129 -3.82 9.91 -1.35
C VAL A 129 -3.79 10.87 -2.53
N SER A 130 -3.56 10.31 -3.72
CA SER A 130 -3.72 10.99 -5.00
C SER A 130 -5.09 10.65 -5.57
N VAL A 131 -5.90 11.64 -5.87
CA VAL A 131 -7.28 11.47 -6.31
C VAL A 131 -7.80 12.70 -7.02
N ASP A 132 -8.55 12.53 -8.11
CA ASP A 132 -9.37 13.61 -8.67
C ASP A 132 -10.60 13.79 -7.75
N TYR A 133 -10.48 14.71 -6.78
CA TYR A 133 -11.60 14.97 -5.87
C TYR A 133 -12.53 16.07 -6.38
N THR A 134 -12.12 16.84 -7.38
CA THR A 134 -12.93 17.92 -7.96
C THR A 134 -13.81 17.44 -9.11
N GLY A 135 -13.49 16.30 -9.74
CA GLY A 135 -14.17 15.75 -10.89
C GLY A 135 -13.76 16.41 -12.22
N ASP A 136 -12.59 17.05 -12.27
CA ASP A 136 -12.06 17.71 -13.47
C ASP A 136 -11.12 16.83 -14.30
N ASN A 137 -10.91 15.57 -13.90
CA ASN A 137 -9.98 14.59 -14.43
C ASN A 137 -8.50 14.95 -14.27
N ILE A 138 -8.18 15.81 -13.33
CA ILE A 138 -6.81 16.10 -12.91
C ILE A 138 -6.60 15.49 -11.54
N THR A 139 -5.49 14.77 -11.38
CA THR A 139 -5.18 14.13 -10.09
C THR A 139 -4.67 15.17 -9.09
N ASP A 140 -5.37 15.28 -7.98
CA ASP A 140 -5.07 16.14 -6.84
C ASP A 140 -4.39 15.34 -5.71
N LEU A 141 -4.11 16.00 -4.58
CA LEU A 141 -3.59 15.36 -3.37
C LEU A 141 -4.44 15.71 -2.15
N VAL A 142 -4.65 14.71 -1.29
CA VAL A 142 -5.18 14.92 0.06
C VAL A 142 -4.18 14.35 1.06
N VAL A 143 -3.80 15.16 2.06
CA VAL A 143 -2.71 14.84 2.99
C VAL A 143 -3.20 14.92 4.43
N THR A 144 -2.85 13.95 5.28
CA THR A 144 -3.11 14.01 6.72
C THR A 144 -2.18 15.00 7.40
N HIS A 145 -2.74 15.84 8.28
CA HIS A 145 -2.01 16.83 9.06
C HIS A 145 -2.14 16.52 10.56
N THR A 146 -1.24 15.69 11.04
CA THR A 146 -1.33 15.02 12.35
C THR A 146 -1.27 16.01 13.53
N ASP A 147 -0.52 17.10 13.42
CA ASP A 147 -0.34 18.04 14.52
C ASP A 147 -1.49 19.06 14.64
N GLU A 148 -2.37 19.16 13.63
CA GLU A 148 -3.53 20.07 13.62
C GLU A 148 -4.88 19.33 13.59
N ASP A 149 -4.87 17.99 13.64
CA ASP A 149 -6.07 17.15 13.61
C ASP A 149 -6.94 17.38 12.37
N LYS A 150 -6.27 17.54 11.20
CA LYS A 150 -6.90 17.87 9.92
C LYS A 150 -6.44 16.98 8.78
N ILE A 151 -7.19 17.03 7.70
CA ILE A 151 -6.70 16.73 6.37
C ILE A 151 -6.64 18.01 5.54
N LYS A 152 -5.66 18.12 4.64
CA LYS A 152 -5.49 19.24 3.71
C LYS A 152 -5.68 18.80 2.28
N PHE A 153 -6.29 19.67 1.49
CA PHE A 153 -6.54 19.49 0.07
C PHE A 153 -5.58 20.34 -0.74
N LEU A 154 -4.89 19.72 -1.67
CA LEU A 154 -3.98 20.38 -2.59
C LEU A 154 -4.51 20.19 -4.01
N LEU A 155 -4.95 21.29 -4.60
CA LEU A 155 -5.49 21.31 -5.96
C LEU A 155 -4.34 21.38 -6.98
N ASN A 156 -4.35 20.47 -7.94
CA ASN A 156 -3.42 20.46 -9.07
C ASN A 156 -4.01 21.24 -10.26
N ASP A 157 -3.21 22.03 -10.94
CA ASP A 157 -3.62 22.77 -12.15
C ASP A 157 -3.45 21.99 -13.46
N GLY A 158 -3.10 20.68 -13.37
CA GLY A 158 -2.81 19.82 -14.52
C GLY A 158 -1.41 20.00 -15.12
N SER A 159 -0.57 20.79 -14.47
CA SER A 159 0.84 20.98 -14.85
C SER A 159 1.78 20.67 -13.70
N ALA A 160 1.31 19.85 -12.76
CA ALA A 160 1.98 19.49 -11.52
C ALA A 160 2.28 20.69 -10.60
N ASN A 161 1.50 21.78 -10.69
CA ASN A 161 1.54 22.86 -9.72
C ASN A 161 0.39 22.70 -8.75
N PHE A 162 0.72 22.55 -7.47
CA PHE A 162 -0.26 22.35 -6.42
C PHE A 162 -0.50 23.63 -5.62
N SER A 163 -1.76 23.91 -5.32
CA SER A 163 -2.19 25.04 -4.49
C SER A 163 -3.02 24.55 -3.31
N ASP A 164 -2.93 25.25 -2.17
CA ASP A 164 -3.75 24.97 -1.00
C ASP A 164 -5.23 25.24 -1.33
N ASN A 165 -6.07 24.22 -1.16
CA ASN A 165 -7.52 24.27 -1.39
C ASN A 165 -8.31 24.06 -0.08
N GLY A 166 -7.70 24.38 1.05
CA GLY A 166 -8.34 24.32 2.37
C GLY A 166 -8.10 23.01 3.11
N SER A 167 -8.78 22.90 4.25
CA SER A 167 -8.65 21.76 5.16
C SER A 167 -9.96 21.46 5.86
N ILE A 168 -10.08 20.24 6.38
CA ILE A 168 -11.22 19.78 7.18
C ILE A 168 -10.70 19.18 8.48
N ASP A 169 -11.34 19.55 9.60
CA ASP A 169 -11.07 18.96 10.89
C ASP A 169 -11.57 17.51 10.91
N VAL A 170 -10.74 16.61 11.41
CA VAL A 170 -11.04 15.19 11.61
C VAL A 170 -10.84 14.83 13.08
N GLY A 171 -10.61 13.59 13.43
CA GLY A 171 -10.26 13.28 14.81
C GLY A 171 -8.78 13.45 15.12
N ASP A 172 -8.42 13.25 16.40
CA ASP A 172 -7.07 13.53 16.92
C ASP A 172 -6.02 12.59 16.31
N VAL A 173 -4.92 13.17 15.85
CA VAL A 173 -3.77 12.47 15.28
C VAL A 173 -4.14 11.60 14.07
N PRO A 174 -4.57 12.20 12.93
CA PRO A 174 -4.86 11.44 11.72
C PRO A 174 -3.57 10.78 11.18
N LEU A 175 -3.59 9.45 11.02
CA LEU A 175 -2.42 8.65 10.64
C LEU A 175 -2.48 8.04 9.26
N SER A 176 -3.66 7.58 8.85
CA SER A 176 -3.86 6.89 7.58
C SER A 176 -5.09 7.43 6.89
N ILE A 177 -5.01 7.55 5.58
CA ILE A 177 -6.11 7.99 4.73
C ILE A 177 -6.22 7.06 3.54
N ILE A 178 -7.45 6.67 3.23
CA ILE A 178 -7.77 5.94 1.99
C ILE A 178 -8.94 6.61 1.28
N SER A 179 -9.05 6.36 -0.01
CA SER A 179 -10.10 6.87 -0.87
C SER A 179 -10.96 5.75 -1.45
N GLY A 180 -12.23 6.04 -1.73
CA GLY A 180 -13.16 5.11 -2.37
C GLY A 180 -14.51 5.78 -2.62
N ASP A 181 -15.33 5.23 -3.50
CA ASP A 181 -16.72 5.63 -3.67
C ASP A 181 -17.60 4.75 -2.79
N TRP A 182 -17.84 5.18 -1.54
CA TRP A 182 -18.60 4.35 -0.59
C TRP A 182 -20.11 4.56 -0.63
N ASN A 183 -20.57 5.65 -1.26
CA ASN A 183 -22.00 5.94 -1.40
C ASN A 183 -22.54 5.65 -2.80
N ASN A 184 -21.66 5.18 -3.71
CA ASN A 184 -21.96 4.81 -5.10
C ASN A 184 -22.53 5.98 -5.94
N ASP A 185 -21.99 7.18 -5.71
CA ASP A 185 -22.37 8.39 -6.46
C ASP A 185 -21.34 8.77 -7.55
N ASN A 186 -20.31 7.94 -7.76
CA ASN A 186 -19.18 8.12 -8.66
C ASN A 186 -18.27 9.32 -8.30
N GLN A 187 -18.31 9.75 -7.05
CA GLN A 187 -17.34 10.70 -6.51
C GLN A 187 -16.46 10.00 -5.47
N THR A 188 -15.23 10.42 -5.38
CA THR A 188 -14.29 9.81 -4.43
C THR A 188 -14.51 10.38 -3.06
N ASP A 189 -14.84 9.51 -2.09
CA ASP A 189 -14.94 9.78 -0.67
C ASP A 189 -13.62 9.44 0.05
N LEU A 190 -13.51 9.78 1.33
CA LEU A 190 -12.30 9.55 2.14
C LEU A 190 -12.63 8.88 3.47
N ALA A 191 -11.74 7.96 3.91
CA ALA A 191 -11.73 7.44 5.28
C ALA A 191 -10.39 7.76 5.93
N VAL A 192 -10.44 8.36 7.13
CA VAL A 192 -9.27 8.84 7.87
C VAL A 192 -9.22 8.20 9.24
N VAL A 193 -8.12 7.49 9.51
CA VAL A 193 -7.83 6.92 10.83
C VAL A 193 -7.33 8.00 11.77
N ASN A 194 -8.02 8.15 12.90
CA ASN A 194 -7.66 9.09 13.96
C ASN A 194 -7.22 8.30 15.19
N ARG A 195 -5.91 8.26 15.43
CA ARG A 195 -5.31 7.35 16.42
C ARG A 195 -5.74 7.65 17.85
N ASP A 196 -5.63 8.93 18.28
CA ASP A 196 -5.68 9.26 19.70
C ASP A 196 -7.10 9.38 20.25
N ASN A 197 -8.10 9.62 19.39
CA ASN A 197 -9.50 9.54 19.79
C ASN A 197 -10.20 8.24 19.35
N SER A 198 -9.42 7.23 18.94
CA SER A 198 -9.91 5.89 18.61
C SER A 198 -11.12 5.92 17.64
N SER A 199 -10.94 6.58 16.50
CA SER A 199 -12.02 6.71 15.51
C SER A 199 -11.52 6.61 14.07
N VAL A 200 -12.47 6.42 13.16
CA VAL A 200 -12.27 6.64 11.71
C VAL A 200 -13.31 7.66 11.26
N SER A 201 -12.87 8.76 10.66
CA SER A 201 -13.74 9.75 10.04
C SER A 201 -14.04 9.34 8.60
N ILE A 202 -15.31 9.23 8.25
CA ILE A 202 -15.79 9.04 6.88
C ILE A 202 -16.21 10.39 6.34
N LEU A 203 -15.60 10.81 5.24
CA LEU A 203 -15.91 12.07 4.59
C LEU A 203 -16.51 11.81 3.22
N GLN A 204 -17.72 12.28 3.03
CA GLN A 204 -18.37 12.23 1.71
C GLN A 204 -18.02 13.46 0.89
N ASN A 205 -17.73 13.21 -0.38
CA ASN A 205 -17.51 14.22 -1.40
C ASN A 205 -18.86 14.64 -2.02
N ASN A 206 -19.02 15.92 -2.23
CA ASN A 206 -20.13 16.46 -3.00
C ASN A 206 -19.58 17.51 -3.95
N ASN A 207 -19.16 17.09 -5.15
CA ASN A 207 -18.57 17.94 -6.19
C ASN A 207 -17.37 18.77 -5.69
N GLY A 208 -16.40 18.12 -5.07
CA GLY A 208 -15.19 18.75 -4.54
C GLY A 208 -15.35 19.34 -3.13
N VAL A 209 -16.53 19.24 -2.53
CA VAL A 209 -16.80 19.71 -1.18
C VAL A 209 -17.01 18.53 -0.24
N PHE A 210 -16.04 18.29 0.63
CA PHE A 210 -16.12 17.21 1.61
C PHE A 210 -16.81 17.64 2.90
N SER A 211 -17.46 16.68 3.53
CA SER A 211 -17.97 16.81 4.89
C SER A 211 -17.89 15.49 5.63
N VAL A 212 -17.61 15.51 6.93
CA VAL A 212 -17.67 14.30 7.77
C VAL A 212 -19.11 13.81 7.85
N SER A 213 -19.39 12.67 7.19
CA SER A 213 -20.73 12.06 7.15
C SER A 213 -20.94 11.10 8.31
N GLN A 214 -19.88 10.41 8.75
CA GLN A 214 -19.90 9.46 9.85
C GLN A 214 -18.57 9.44 10.59
N THR A 215 -18.59 9.22 11.91
CA THR A 215 -17.40 8.91 12.71
C THR A 215 -17.59 7.52 13.29
N LEU A 216 -16.72 6.59 12.90
CA LEU A 216 -16.72 5.22 13.40
C LEU A 216 -15.93 5.18 14.71
N SER A 217 -16.57 4.77 15.81
CA SER A 217 -15.87 4.55 17.07
C SER A 217 -15.25 3.17 17.08
N VAL A 218 -13.94 3.09 17.07
CA VAL A 218 -13.16 1.84 17.14
C VAL A 218 -12.65 1.61 18.56
N ASP A 219 -12.19 0.39 18.86
CA ASP A 219 -11.92 0.05 20.26
C ASP A 219 -10.65 0.74 20.77
N GLU A 220 -9.50 0.57 20.13
CA GLU A 220 -8.23 1.14 20.62
C GLU A 220 -7.31 1.52 19.46
N ARG A 221 -6.65 2.66 19.59
CA ARG A 221 -5.53 3.18 18.77
C ARG A 221 -5.44 2.58 17.37
N PRO A 222 -6.36 2.93 16.46
CA PRO A 222 -6.29 2.49 15.08
C PRO A 222 -5.05 3.08 14.39
N ILE A 223 -4.44 2.31 13.48
CA ILE A 223 -3.22 2.75 12.79
C ILE A 223 -3.32 2.67 11.27
N ARG A 224 -4.16 1.79 10.74
CA ARG A 224 -4.35 1.59 9.30
C ARG A 224 -5.79 1.22 9.00
N THR A 225 -6.22 1.56 7.79
CA THR A 225 -7.42 1.02 7.16
C THR A 225 -7.07 0.36 5.85
N ALA A 226 -7.90 -0.61 5.47
CA ALA A 226 -7.95 -1.18 4.12
C ALA A 226 -9.41 -1.29 3.69
N SER A 227 -9.65 -1.37 2.39
CA SER A 227 -11.00 -1.55 1.84
C SER A 227 -11.09 -2.78 0.94
N GLY A 228 -12.28 -3.37 0.87
CA GLY A 228 -12.60 -4.51 0.02
C GLY A 228 -14.06 -4.88 0.16
N ASP A 229 -14.65 -5.54 -0.82
CA ASP A 229 -16.01 -6.09 -0.75
C ASP A 229 -15.97 -7.47 -0.08
N TRP A 230 -16.13 -7.52 1.25
CA TRP A 230 -15.99 -8.77 2.00
C TRP A 230 -17.28 -9.55 2.18
N ASP A 231 -18.45 -8.97 1.89
CA ASP A 231 -19.73 -9.67 1.96
C ASP A 231 -20.37 -9.92 0.59
N ALA A 232 -19.66 -9.59 -0.48
CA ALA A 232 -20.04 -9.79 -1.88
C ALA A 232 -21.34 -9.04 -2.27
N ASP A 233 -21.55 -7.88 -1.66
CA ASP A 233 -22.69 -7.02 -1.98
C ASP A 233 -22.36 -5.95 -3.04
N SER A 234 -21.12 -5.91 -3.53
CA SER A 234 -20.56 -4.98 -4.50
C SER A 234 -20.26 -3.58 -3.94
N TYR A 235 -20.34 -3.38 -2.65
CA TYR A 235 -19.90 -2.15 -2.00
C TYR A 235 -18.62 -2.39 -1.21
N ALA A 236 -17.69 -1.44 -1.29
CA ALA A 236 -16.46 -1.57 -0.55
C ALA A 236 -16.66 -1.31 0.94
N ASP A 237 -16.23 -2.25 1.76
CA ASP A 237 -16.23 -2.24 3.21
C ASP A 237 -14.91 -1.66 3.76
N LEU A 238 -14.80 -1.53 5.09
CA LEU A 238 -13.59 -1.09 5.77
C LEU A 238 -13.10 -2.12 6.79
N ALA A 239 -11.78 -2.41 6.75
CA ALA A 239 -11.05 -3.06 7.82
C ALA A 239 -10.21 -2.02 8.56
N VAL A 240 -10.19 -2.08 9.88
CA VAL A 240 -9.44 -1.16 10.74
C VAL A 240 -8.47 -1.96 11.61
N LEU A 241 -7.18 -1.71 11.44
CA LEU A 241 -6.11 -2.35 12.21
C LEU A 241 -5.89 -1.61 13.54
N LEU A 242 -5.99 -2.33 14.64
CA LEU A 242 -5.83 -1.84 16.00
C LEU A 242 -4.48 -2.31 16.55
N ARG A 243 -3.61 -1.37 16.93
CA ARG A 243 -2.25 -1.68 17.35
C ARG A 243 -2.17 -2.35 18.71
N ASP A 244 -2.87 -1.80 19.70
CA ASP A 244 -2.68 -2.19 21.11
C ASP A 244 -3.44 -3.48 21.44
N SER A 245 -4.61 -3.71 20.84
CA SER A 245 -5.39 -4.95 20.97
C SER A 245 -4.96 -6.06 20.03
N THR A 246 -4.06 -5.78 19.07
CA THR A 246 -3.61 -6.74 18.04
C THR A 246 -4.78 -7.38 17.31
N GLN A 247 -5.69 -6.56 16.81
CA GLN A 247 -6.91 -7.02 16.15
C GLN A 247 -7.22 -6.20 14.89
N VAL A 248 -7.97 -6.83 14.00
CA VAL A 248 -8.64 -6.16 12.89
C VAL A 248 -10.13 -6.12 13.15
N GLN A 249 -10.74 -4.95 13.02
CA GLN A 249 -12.19 -4.74 13.07
C GLN A 249 -12.74 -4.53 11.67
N ILE A 250 -13.87 -5.16 11.36
CA ILE A 250 -14.55 -5.05 10.07
C ILE A 250 -15.80 -4.18 10.22
N TRP A 251 -16.00 -3.31 9.26
CA TRP A 251 -17.13 -2.40 9.15
C TRP A 251 -17.74 -2.56 7.77
N LEU A 252 -18.94 -3.16 7.71
CA LEU A 252 -19.65 -3.37 6.45
C LEU A 252 -20.38 -2.11 6.01
N ASN A 253 -20.26 -1.80 4.73
CA ASN A 253 -20.93 -0.69 4.06
C ASN A 253 -22.31 -1.13 3.54
N SER A 254 -23.27 -0.28 3.64
CA SER A 254 -24.63 -0.53 3.12
C SER A 254 -24.83 -0.02 1.68
N GLY A 255 -23.77 0.43 1.00
CA GLY A 255 -23.86 1.06 -0.32
C GLY A 255 -24.36 2.51 -0.30
N THR A 256 -24.47 3.09 0.87
CA THR A 256 -24.87 4.50 1.06
C THR A 256 -23.82 5.33 1.77
N GLY A 257 -22.58 4.79 1.90
CA GLY A 257 -21.51 5.38 2.69
C GLY A 257 -21.76 5.29 4.20
N SER A 258 -22.66 4.39 4.63
CA SER A 258 -22.97 4.16 6.04
C SER A 258 -22.39 2.81 6.47
N PHE A 259 -21.48 2.85 7.41
CA PHE A 259 -20.74 1.68 7.90
C PHE A 259 -21.29 1.16 9.22
N SER A 260 -21.37 -0.15 9.35
CA SER A 260 -21.78 -0.85 10.58
C SER A 260 -20.72 -1.83 11.05
N LYS A 261 -20.36 -1.77 12.35
CA LYS A 261 -19.34 -2.63 12.95
C LYS A 261 -19.80 -4.08 13.01
N GLN A 262 -18.96 -5.00 12.54
CA GLN A 262 -19.16 -6.43 12.79
C GLN A 262 -18.87 -6.77 14.26
N THR A 263 -19.58 -7.78 14.77
CA THR A 263 -19.41 -8.20 16.18
C THR A 263 -18.11 -8.95 16.43
N THR A 264 -17.53 -9.54 15.40
CA THR A 264 -16.29 -10.31 15.48
C THR A 264 -15.11 -9.42 15.10
N SER A 265 -14.06 -9.43 15.92
CA SER A 265 -12.74 -8.90 15.59
C SER A 265 -11.76 -10.06 15.38
N TYR A 266 -10.78 -9.86 14.51
CA TYR A 266 -9.84 -10.91 14.13
C TYR A 266 -8.46 -10.63 14.74
N VAL A 267 -7.97 -11.60 15.52
CA VAL A 267 -6.65 -11.48 16.18
C VAL A 267 -5.54 -11.63 15.15
N VAL A 268 -4.48 -10.81 15.29
CA VAL A 268 -3.25 -10.84 14.49
C VAL A 268 -2.04 -10.99 15.41
N GLY A 269 -0.84 -10.96 14.85
CA GLY A 269 0.40 -11.03 15.66
C GLY A 269 0.69 -9.75 16.44
N SER A 270 1.76 -9.76 17.23
CA SER A 270 2.11 -8.66 18.13
C SER A 270 2.77 -7.49 17.38
N SER A 271 2.49 -6.28 17.87
CA SER A 271 2.97 -5.03 17.30
C SER A 271 2.68 -4.91 15.79
N PRO A 272 1.42 -5.02 15.38
CA PRO A 272 1.06 -4.87 13.97
C PRO A 272 1.38 -3.45 13.51
N ILE A 273 1.78 -3.31 12.22
CA ILE A 273 2.22 -2.03 11.65
C ILE A 273 1.43 -1.67 10.40
N ASP A 274 1.25 -2.62 9.48
CA ASP A 274 0.67 -2.37 8.17
C ASP A 274 -0.35 -3.45 7.79
N MET A 275 -1.30 -3.10 6.93
CA MET A 275 -2.37 -3.98 6.48
C MET A 275 -2.70 -3.71 5.02
N ILE A 276 -2.75 -4.76 4.23
CA ILE A 276 -3.10 -4.73 2.81
C ILE A 276 -4.20 -5.75 2.49
N THR A 277 -4.90 -5.53 1.37
CA THR A 277 -5.95 -6.41 0.85
C THR A 277 -5.46 -7.13 -0.40
N GLY A 278 -5.86 -8.38 -0.60
CA GLY A 278 -5.59 -9.19 -1.80
C GLY A 278 -6.42 -10.46 -1.79
N ASP A 279 -6.33 -11.29 -2.83
CA ASP A 279 -6.91 -12.63 -2.90
C ASP A 279 -5.75 -13.64 -2.98
N TRP A 280 -5.26 -14.11 -1.82
CA TRP A 280 -4.06 -14.95 -1.76
C TRP A 280 -4.34 -16.45 -1.83
N ASP A 281 -5.57 -16.88 -1.61
CA ASP A 281 -5.96 -18.28 -1.80
C ASP A 281 -6.71 -18.54 -3.11
N CYS A 282 -6.90 -17.48 -3.90
CA CYS A 282 -7.52 -17.52 -5.23
C CYS A 282 -8.97 -18.03 -5.21
N ASP A 283 -9.71 -17.75 -4.14
CA ASP A 283 -11.12 -18.15 -4.04
C ASP A 283 -12.09 -17.08 -4.57
N GLY A 284 -11.57 -15.90 -4.94
CA GLY A 284 -12.31 -14.77 -5.48
C GLY A 284 -12.87 -13.83 -4.42
N ASN A 285 -12.62 -14.09 -3.14
CA ASN A 285 -12.97 -13.20 -2.05
C ASN A 285 -11.73 -12.43 -1.57
N PRO A 286 -11.84 -11.15 -1.27
CA PRO A 286 -10.69 -10.42 -0.75
C PRO A 286 -10.31 -10.87 0.65
N ASP A 287 -8.99 -11.01 0.86
CA ASP A 287 -8.34 -11.36 2.12
C ASP A 287 -7.66 -10.15 2.75
N LEU A 288 -7.14 -10.31 3.96
CA LEU A 288 -6.31 -9.33 4.65
C LEU A 288 -4.95 -9.92 5.02
N ALA A 289 -3.88 -9.15 4.80
CA ALA A 289 -2.55 -9.46 5.30
C ALA A 289 -2.09 -8.34 6.24
N VAL A 290 -1.54 -8.72 7.41
CA VAL A 290 -1.08 -7.79 8.42
C VAL A 290 0.37 -8.10 8.81
N SER A 291 1.27 -7.11 8.72
CA SER A 291 2.65 -7.24 9.17
C SER A 291 2.75 -7.06 10.69
N ASN A 292 3.40 -8.00 11.37
CA ASN A 292 3.54 -8.03 12.82
C ASN A 292 5.02 -7.90 13.21
N THR A 293 5.46 -6.68 13.49
CA THR A 293 6.87 -6.39 13.78
C THR A 293 7.37 -7.09 15.07
N GLY A 294 6.48 -7.33 16.02
CA GLY A 294 6.84 -7.95 17.30
C GLY A 294 7.05 -9.47 17.23
N ASP A 295 6.42 -10.13 16.27
CA ASP A 295 6.47 -11.59 16.10
C ASP A 295 7.29 -12.02 14.89
N ASP A 296 7.83 -11.09 14.10
CA ASP A 296 8.53 -11.37 12.86
C ASP A 296 7.65 -12.13 11.83
N THR A 297 6.33 -11.86 11.81
CA THR A 297 5.36 -12.58 10.97
C THR A 297 4.47 -11.66 10.15
N ILE A 298 3.80 -12.25 9.15
CA ILE A 298 2.59 -11.72 8.52
C ILE A 298 1.42 -12.60 8.94
N SER A 299 0.31 -12.00 9.40
CA SER A 299 -0.96 -12.68 9.59
C SER A 299 -1.77 -12.62 8.30
N LEU A 300 -2.09 -13.77 7.70
CA LEU A 300 -3.06 -13.90 6.61
C LEU A 300 -4.43 -14.25 7.19
N ILE A 301 -5.44 -13.52 6.80
CA ILE A 301 -6.82 -13.66 7.29
C ILE A 301 -7.70 -13.81 6.07
N TYR A 302 -8.09 -15.05 5.75
CA TYR A 302 -8.83 -15.37 4.53
C TYR A 302 -10.29 -14.96 4.60
N GLY A 303 -10.75 -14.19 3.62
CA GLY A 303 -12.14 -13.78 3.45
C GLY A 303 -13.03 -14.94 3.07
N LYS A 304 -14.32 -14.88 3.47
CA LYS A 304 -15.32 -15.91 3.13
C LYS A 304 -16.45 -15.41 2.22
N GLY A 305 -16.32 -14.17 1.73
CA GLY A 305 -17.31 -13.56 0.86
C GLY A 305 -18.70 -13.35 1.51
N ASN A 306 -18.78 -13.33 2.83
CA ASN A 306 -20.02 -13.13 3.59
C ASN A 306 -19.86 -12.18 4.78
N GLY A 307 -18.88 -11.27 4.71
CA GLY A 307 -18.52 -10.33 5.77
C GLY A 307 -17.74 -10.95 6.92
N THR A 308 -17.38 -12.24 6.83
CA THR A 308 -16.58 -12.94 7.86
C THR A 308 -15.29 -13.50 7.29
N PHE A 309 -14.33 -13.75 8.19
CA PHE A 309 -13.02 -14.28 7.83
C PHE A 309 -12.71 -15.58 8.58
N ALA A 310 -11.68 -16.28 8.13
CA ALA A 310 -11.08 -17.40 8.86
C ALA A 310 -10.20 -16.88 10.02
N GLU A 311 -9.78 -17.79 10.90
CA GLU A 311 -8.69 -17.49 11.83
C GLU A 311 -7.40 -17.23 11.05
N HIS A 312 -6.55 -16.31 11.56
CA HIS A 312 -5.33 -15.96 10.87
C HIS A 312 -4.33 -17.12 10.80
N VAL A 313 -3.60 -17.17 9.68
CA VAL A 313 -2.44 -18.02 9.50
C VAL A 313 -1.19 -17.15 9.57
N ALA A 314 -0.29 -17.43 10.52
CA ALA A 314 0.96 -16.69 10.63
C ALA A 314 2.02 -17.28 9.69
N ILE A 315 2.60 -16.44 8.84
CA ILE A 315 3.75 -16.77 8.02
C ILE A 315 4.96 -15.96 8.48
N ASN A 316 6.13 -16.59 8.54
CA ASN A 316 7.34 -15.86 8.91
C ASN A 316 7.74 -14.92 7.77
N SER A 317 8.02 -13.68 8.08
CA SER A 317 8.37 -12.64 7.10
C SER A 317 9.83 -12.19 7.15
N GLY A 318 10.60 -12.69 8.12
CA GLY A 318 11.90 -12.13 8.48
C GLY A 318 11.78 -11.10 9.62
N ARG A 319 12.89 -10.46 9.99
CA ARG A 319 12.94 -9.62 11.20
C ARG A 319 12.28 -8.27 11.05
N GLY A 320 11.33 -8.00 11.94
CA GLY A 320 10.68 -6.71 12.08
C GLY A 320 10.00 -6.22 10.82
N PRO A 321 9.03 -6.97 10.26
CA PRO A 321 8.31 -6.55 9.08
C PRO A 321 7.61 -5.20 9.34
N GLY A 322 7.69 -4.32 8.37
CA GLY A 322 7.06 -3.00 8.36
C GLY A 322 6.04 -2.90 7.23
N SER A 323 6.20 -1.91 6.35
CA SER A 323 5.34 -1.72 5.18
C SER A 323 5.38 -2.90 4.23
N MET A 324 4.24 -3.19 3.62
CA MET A 324 4.03 -4.30 2.69
C MET A 324 3.37 -3.82 1.41
N ALA A 325 3.64 -4.56 0.33
CA ALA A 325 2.88 -4.48 -0.91
C ALA A 325 2.76 -5.89 -1.52
N SER A 326 1.81 -6.10 -2.41
CA SER A 326 1.64 -7.39 -3.07
C SER A 326 1.37 -7.24 -4.56
N ALA A 327 1.95 -8.14 -5.35
CA ALA A 327 1.71 -8.29 -6.78
C ALA A 327 2.22 -9.65 -7.26
N ASP A 328 1.82 -10.08 -8.45
CA ASP A 328 2.40 -11.25 -9.11
C ASP A 328 3.74 -10.85 -9.79
N PHE A 329 4.86 -11.00 -9.05
CA PHE A 329 6.20 -10.63 -9.56
C PHE A 329 6.83 -11.68 -10.45
N ASN A 330 6.35 -12.93 -10.38
CA ASN A 330 6.91 -14.04 -11.09
C ASN A 330 6.05 -14.51 -12.29
N ASN A 331 4.89 -13.89 -12.50
CA ASN A 331 3.89 -14.20 -13.52
C ASN A 331 3.36 -15.65 -13.44
N ASP A 332 3.12 -16.12 -12.20
CA ASP A 332 2.50 -17.43 -11.97
C ASP A 332 0.99 -17.33 -11.69
N ASN A 333 0.42 -16.15 -11.77
CA ASN A 333 -0.96 -15.76 -11.47
C ASN A 333 -1.34 -15.88 -9.99
N LYS A 334 -0.37 -15.76 -9.10
CA LYS A 334 -0.58 -15.67 -7.67
C LYS A 334 0.06 -14.40 -7.14
N MET A 335 -0.51 -13.89 -6.06
CA MET A 335 0.03 -12.70 -5.41
C MET A 335 1.23 -13.05 -4.53
N ASP A 336 2.35 -12.39 -4.77
CA ASP A 336 3.54 -12.43 -3.93
C ASP A 336 3.55 -11.25 -2.94
N PHE A 337 4.34 -11.34 -1.88
CA PHE A 337 4.55 -10.25 -0.92
C PHE A 337 5.91 -9.59 -1.09
N VAL A 338 5.93 -8.28 -1.03
CA VAL A 338 7.11 -7.45 -0.77
C VAL A 338 6.99 -6.87 0.63
N VAL A 339 8.01 -7.09 1.45
CA VAL A 339 7.99 -6.71 2.86
C VAL A 339 9.24 -5.93 3.21
N GLY A 340 9.08 -4.71 3.67
CA GLY A 340 10.14 -3.92 4.27
C GLY A 340 10.52 -4.48 5.62
N GLN A 341 11.81 -4.77 5.85
CA GLN A 341 12.29 -5.40 7.09
C GLN A 341 13.30 -4.54 7.82
N ARG A 342 13.32 -4.66 9.13
CA ARG A 342 14.31 -4.05 10.00
C ARG A 342 15.43 -5.05 10.29
N PHE A 343 16.62 -4.84 9.73
CA PHE A 343 17.79 -5.63 10.07
C PHE A 343 18.61 -5.00 11.20
N LEU A 344 18.84 -5.79 12.22
CA LEU A 344 19.94 -5.57 13.16
C LEU A 344 20.95 -6.69 12.90
N VAL A 345 21.95 -6.44 12.07
CA VAL A 345 23.05 -7.38 11.93
C VAL A 345 24.06 -7.09 13.02
N SER A 346 24.01 -7.83 14.11
CA SER A 346 25.10 -7.91 15.08
C SER A 346 25.92 -9.15 14.78
N THR A 347 26.95 -9.05 13.98
CA THR A 347 28.05 -10.00 13.99
C THR A 347 29.06 -9.56 15.04
N PRO A 348 29.55 -10.46 15.94
CA PRO A 348 30.57 -10.11 16.89
C PRO A 348 31.85 -9.74 16.13
N GLY A 349 32.22 -8.48 16.13
CA GLY A 349 33.54 -8.02 15.68
C GLY A 349 33.63 -7.00 14.56
N VAL A 350 32.56 -6.67 13.85
CA VAL A 350 32.54 -5.57 12.89
C VAL A 350 31.16 -4.91 12.91
N SER A 351 31.09 -3.68 13.38
CA SER A 351 29.89 -2.85 13.31
C SER A 351 29.70 -2.34 11.88
N LEU A 352 29.05 -3.12 11.05
CA LEU A 352 28.48 -2.65 9.80
C LEU A 352 26.98 -2.57 10.03
N LEU A 353 26.55 -1.42 10.48
CA LEU A 353 25.14 -1.01 10.50
C LEU A 353 24.75 -0.63 9.05
N THR A 354 24.55 -1.61 8.23
CA THR A 354 23.91 -1.42 6.94
C THR A 354 22.42 -1.55 7.18
N GLY A 355 21.67 -0.52 6.86
CA GLY A 355 20.21 -0.57 6.83
C GLY A 355 19.76 -1.46 5.67
N ASP A 356 19.99 -2.77 5.81
CA ASP A 356 19.53 -3.74 4.82
C ASP A 356 18.05 -4.01 5.06
N PHE A 357 17.22 -3.86 4.03
CA PHE A 357 15.92 -4.49 4.01
C PHE A 357 15.99 -5.74 3.12
N SER A 358 15.31 -6.79 3.51
CA SER A 358 15.13 -7.95 2.65
C SER A 358 13.75 -7.90 2.04
N LEU A 359 13.72 -8.18 0.76
CA LEU A 359 12.52 -8.44 0.02
C LEU A 359 12.26 -9.94 0.13
N THR A 360 11.14 -10.33 0.73
CA THR A 360 10.70 -11.72 0.72
C THR A 360 9.58 -11.81 -0.31
N LEU A 361 9.85 -12.47 -1.41
CA LEU A 361 8.81 -12.92 -2.32
C LEU A 361 8.33 -14.27 -1.79
N SER A 362 7.10 -14.36 -1.35
CA SER A 362 6.49 -15.61 -0.91
C SER A 362 5.49 -16.07 -1.96
N ASP A 363 5.71 -17.24 -2.49
CA ASP A 363 4.69 -17.95 -3.24
C ASP A 363 3.69 -18.54 -2.22
N THR A 364 2.44 -18.08 -2.26
CA THR A 364 1.38 -18.55 -1.38
C THR A 364 0.90 -19.97 -1.68
N SER A 365 1.41 -20.61 -2.73
CA SER A 365 1.01 -21.96 -3.13
C SER A 365 1.42 -23.06 -2.14
N SER A 366 2.21 -22.74 -1.12
CA SER A 366 2.48 -23.68 -0.01
C SER A 366 2.65 -22.92 1.31
N VAL A 367 1.77 -23.17 2.25
CA VAL A 367 1.79 -22.67 3.66
C VAL A 367 3.09 -23.09 4.40
N THR A 368 4.02 -23.75 3.77
CA THR A 368 5.24 -24.32 4.38
C THR A 368 6.56 -23.97 3.71
N GLY A 369 6.59 -23.10 2.69
CA GLY A 369 7.82 -22.89 1.94
C GLY A 369 8.17 -21.43 1.71
N TYR A 370 9.31 -21.00 2.27
CA TYR A 370 9.96 -19.75 1.86
C TYR A 370 10.49 -19.90 0.43
N ALA A 371 9.96 -19.12 -0.50
CA ALA A 371 10.68 -18.82 -1.72
C ALA A 371 11.72 -17.74 -1.40
N SER A 372 12.89 -17.87 -1.95
CA SER A 372 14.09 -17.06 -1.81
C SER A 372 13.88 -15.59 -1.41
N SER A 373 14.43 -15.20 -0.25
CA SER A 373 14.61 -13.79 0.08
C SER A 373 15.68 -13.19 -0.83
N VAL A 374 15.34 -12.14 -1.57
CA VAL A 374 16.30 -11.30 -2.26
C VAL A 374 16.57 -10.11 -1.35
N SER A 375 17.75 -10.06 -0.75
CA SER A 375 18.16 -8.93 0.08
C SER A 375 18.75 -7.84 -0.82
N PHE A 376 18.22 -6.64 -0.74
CA PHE A 376 18.80 -5.45 -1.31
C PHE A 376 19.38 -4.60 -0.18
N ALA A 377 20.67 -4.26 -0.27
CA ALA A 377 21.23 -3.26 0.60
C ALA A 377 20.66 -1.90 0.18
N ALA A 378 19.78 -1.35 0.98
CA ALA A 378 19.43 0.05 0.89
C ALA A 378 20.45 0.81 1.73
N THR A 379 21.35 1.51 1.06
CA THR A 379 22.32 2.47 1.60
C THR A 379 23.01 2.23 2.94
N THR A 380 24.26 2.65 2.97
CA THR A 380 25.27 2.56 4.03
C THR A 380 24.99 3.42 5.28
N GLU A 381 23.75 3.62 5.74
CA GLU A 381 23.48 4.45 6.93
C GLU A 381 22.95 3.67 8.14
N GLU A 382 23.53 4.02 9.27
CA GLU A 382 23.73 3.26 10.51
C GLU A 382 22.50 3.00 11.41
N ASP A 383 21.26 3.28 11.03
CA ASP A 383 20.16 3.35 12.03
C ASP A 383 18.94 2.45 11.82
N GLY A 384 18.98 1.46 10.99
CA GLY A 384 18.05 0.30 11.03
C GLY A 384 16.54 0.57 11.18
N ALA A 385 16.01 1.72 10.71
CA ALA A 385 14.57 1.88 10.62
C ALA A 385 14.06 1.15 9.36
N PRO A 386 12.91 0.47 9.49
CA PRO A 386 12.28 -0.17 8.33
C PRO A 386 11.88 0.90 7.30
N PRO A 387 11.70 0.51 6.02
CA PRO A 387 11.00 1.33 5.04
C PRO A 387 9.66 1.81 5.60
N ALA A 388 9.30 3.07 5.35
CA ALA A 388 8.04 3.61 5.83
C ALA A 388 6.89 3.21 4.91
N GLU A 389 7.13 3.20 3.59
CA GLU A 389 6.14 2.80 2.60
C GLU A 389 6.79 2.12 1.40
N ILE A 390 6.08 1.15 0.83
CA ILE A 390 6.43 0.44 -0.39
C ILE A 390 5.26 0.56 -1.36
N VAL A 391 5.52 1.05 -2.57
CA VAL A 391 4.53 1.19 -3.64
C VAL A 391 5.02 0.42 -4.87
N ILE A 392 4.08 -0.22 -5.57
CA ILE A 392 4.34 -0.99 -6.79
C ILE A 392 3.71 -0.27 -7.96
N ILE A 393 4.49 0.09 -8.94
CA ILE A 393 4.04 0.73 -10.19
C ILE A 393 4.97 0.33 -11.35
N ASP A 394 4.57 0.60 -12.58
CA ASP A 394 5.47 0.64 -13.75
C ASP A 394 6.01 2.08 -13.88
N ALA A 395 7.18 2.33 -13.30
CA ALA A 395 7.76 3.67 -13.18
C ALA A 395 8.47 4.14 -14.47
N ASP A 396 8.92 3.23 -15.32
CA ASP A 396 9.62 3.58 -16.56
C ASP A 396 8.82 3.27 -17.84
N ASN A 397 7.57 2.81 -17.69
CA ASN A 397 6.64 2.43 -18.75
C ASN A 397 7.18 1.28 -19.64
N ASP A 398 7.88 0.33 -19.01
CA ASP A 398 8.37 -0.88 -19.70
C ASP A 398 7.43 -2.10 -19.54
N SER A 399 6.27 -1.89 -18.93
CA SER A 399 5.24 -2.88 -18.62
C SER A 399 5.67 -3.93 -17.59
N LYS A 400 6.63 -3.61 -16.74
CA LYS A 400 7.03 -4.41 -15.60
C LYS A 400 6.75 -3.66 -14.31
N LEU A 401 6.58 -4.43 -13.26
CA LEU A 401 6.37 -3.88 -11.94
C LEU A 401 7.69 -3.44 -11.32
N ASP A 402 7.75 -2.17 -10.92
CA ASP A 402 8.85 -1.57 -10.19
C ASP A 402 8.46 -1.37 -8.73
N LEU A 403 9.46 -1.25 -7.86
CA LEU A 403 9.29 -0.95 -6.45
C LEU A 403 9.79 0.44 -6.12
N LEU A 404 8.97 1.19 -5.43
CA LEU A 404 9.30 2.47 -4.86
C LEU A 404 9.26 2.36 -3.34
N ILE A 405 10.32 2.80 -2.68
CA ILE A 405 10.52 2.56 -1.26
C ILE A 405 10.99 3.84 -0.60
N THR A 406 10.24 4.34 0.39
CA THR A 406 10.72 5.43 1.23
C THR A 406 11.67 4.92 2.30
N LEU A 407 12.80 5.59 2.44
CA LEU A 407 13.87 5.28 3.40
C LEU A 407 14.06 6.45 4.36
N PRO A 408 13.32 6.50 5.49
CA PRO A 408 13.27 7.67 6.37
C PRO A 408 14.62 8.12 6.90
N LEU A 409 15.46 7.19 7.35
CA LEU A 409 16.76 7.53 7.92
C LEU A 409 17.78 7.93 6.87
N ALA A 410 17.74 7.31 5.71
CA ALA A 410 18.57 7.68 4.57
C ALA A 410 18.10 8.96 3.88
N LYS A 411 16.89 9.45 4.18
CA LYS A 411 16.25 10.61 3.51
C LYS A 411 16.10 10.40 2.00
N LYS A 412 15.81 9.17 1.60
CA LYS A 412 15.81 8.75 0.20
C LYS A 412 14.47 8.14 -0.22
N LEU A 413 14.18 8.28 -1.51
CA LEU A 413 13.33 7.40 -2.28
C LEU A 413 14.24 6.43 -3.03
N ALA A 414 14.09 5.14 -2.84
CA ALA A 414 14.73 4.10 -3.63
C ALA A 414 13.75 3.58 -4.69
N VAL A 415 14.21 3.45 -5.93
CA VAL A 415 13.46 2.88 -7.05
C VAL A 415 14.20 1.65 -7.56
N LEU A 416 13.53 0.50 -7.56
CA LEU A 416 14.06 -0.76 -8.08
C LEU A 416 13.25 -1.14 -9.33
N PHE A 417 13.91 -1.11 -10.48
CA PHE A 417 13.27 -1.46 -11.75
C PHE A 417 13.15 -2.96 -11.92
N GLY A 418 11.95 -3.42 -12.29
CA GLY A 418 11.65 -4.80 -12.57
C GLY A 418 12.42 -5.33 -13.78
N LYS A 419 12.84 -6.59 -13.71
CA LYS A 419 13.45 -7.29 -14.84
C LYS A 419 12.46 -8.27 -15.44
N GLN A 420 12.55 -8.47 -16.75
CA GLN A 420 11.80 -9.56 -17.37
C GLN A 420 12.28 -10.90 -16.77
N TYR A 421 11.36 -11.59 -16.10
CA TYR A 421 11.65 -12.93 -15.63
C TYR A 421 11.74 -13.86 -16.85
N THR A 422 12.95 -14.30 -17.18
CA THR A 422 13.19 -15.27 -18.29
C THR A 422 13.32 -16.71 -17.79
N GLY A 423 13.18 -16.90 -16.49
CA GLY A 423 13.21 -18.21 -15.86
C GLY A 423 11.90 -18.95 -16.10
N LYS A 424 11.95 -20.03 -16.86
CA LYS A 424 10.86 -20.97 -16.94
C LYS A 424 10.78 -21.67 -15.58
N LEU A 425 9.84 -21.28 -14.72
CA LEU A 425 9.48 -22.11 -13.57
C LEU A 425 8.87 -23.39 -14.15
N THR A 426 9.68 -24.41 -14.30
CA THR A 426 9.15 -25.76 -14.49
C THR A 426 8.69 -26.20 -13.12
N CYS A 427 7.37 -26.17 -12.89
CA CYS A 427 6.80 -27.01 -11.85
C CYS A 427 7.28 -28.45 -12.11
N PRO A 428 7.86 -29.12 -11.10
CA PRO A 428 8.27 -30.52 -11.26
C PRO A 428 7.07 -31.43 -11.46
#